data_077eea990850567ac8e5694505bbb883
#
_entry.id   077eea990850567ac8e5694505bbb883
#
_cell.length_a   1.000
_cell.length_b   1.000
_cell.length_c   1.000
_cell.angle_alpha   90.00
_cell.angle_beta   90.00
_cell.angle_gamma   90.00
#
_symmetry.space_group_name_H-M   'P 1'
#
loop_
_entity.id
_entity.type
_entity.pdbx_description
1 polymer ?
#
loop_
_entity_poly.entity_id
_entity_poly.type
_entity_poly.pdbx_seq_one_letter_code
_entity_poly.pdbx_strand_id
1 'polypeptide(L)'
;GAGYVWEEGRAFGGHDDFYADSRALTDEVRIDLTSQITDKWKARWGLDYKYHRLNFYEIIRPWLGQAAYRQTFAEYWQDTGPDGLLPIDSGYVNPDVGENNGRWDKGEKYSDSNQNGRWDDYREPEEFSAYMQNTFEVPWMVINYGVRIDMVNYNTQIWADTTGKYTPGTPYYYSDMNDNDQWDKNEEVSVLAGLPRQKVILKNADWFYKISPRIGFSHVITDKSTFTF
;
A
#
# COMPACT_ATOMS: atom_id res chain seq x y z
N GLY A 1 33.32 22.39 8.81
CA GLY A 1 31.90 22.19 8.80
C GLY A 1 31.22 23.46 8.40
N ALA A 2 30.42 23.43 7.31
CA ALA A 2 29.60 24.56 6.93
C ALA A 2 28.50 24.70 8.01
N GLY A 3 28.54 25.78 8.76
CA GLY A 3 27.50 26.08 9.74
C GLY A 3 26.23 26.53 9.02
N TYR A 4 25.10 26.01 9.45
CA TYR A 4 23.79 26.51 9.02
C TYR A 4 23.49 27.82 9.76
N VAL A 5 23.08 28.81 9.00
CA VAL A 5 22.52 30.04 9.56
C VAL A 5 21.00 30.00 9.34
N TRP A 6 20.24 30.06 10.41
CA TRP A 6 18.78 30.12 10.37
C TRP A 6 18.32 31.57 10.46
N GLU A 7 17.56 32.02 9.50
CA GLU A 7 16.87 33.31 9.53
C GLU A 7 15.43 33.10 9.08
N GLU A 8 14.47 33.55 9.84
CA GLU A 8 13.02 33.39 9.59
C GLU A 8 12.57 31.94 9.29
N GLY A 9 13.17 30.97 9.96
CA GLY A 9 12.83 29.54 9.79
C GLY A 9 13.38 28.91 8.50
N ARG A 10 14.29 29.56 7.77
CA ARG A 10 14.96 29.02 6.60
C ARG A 10 16.46 28.84 6.88
N ALA A 11 17.01 27.74 6.40
CA ALA A 11 18.47 27.51 6.42
C ALA A 11 19.11 28.19 5.21
N PHE A 12 20.13 28.99 5.44
CA PHE A 12 20.96 29.59 4.41
C PHE A 12 22.33 28.90 4.34
N GLY A 13 22.63 28.33 3.18
CA GLY A 13 23.88 27.62 2.93
C GLY A 13 23.87 26.17 3.43
N GLY A 14 24.64 25.34 2.81
CA GLY A 14 24.68 23.89 3.09
C GLY A 14 23.81 23.07 2.15
N HIS A 15 23.59 21.80 2.52
CA HIS A 15 22.75 20.87 1.75
C HIS A 15 21.32 20.88 2.29
N ASP A 16 20.36 20.58 1.44
CA ASP A 16 18.96 20.40 1.87
C ASP A 16 18.86 19.29 2.91
N ASP A 17 17.95 19.47 3.89
CA ASP A 17 17.77 18.53 4.98
C ASP A 17 17.20 17.18 4.53
N PHE A 18 16.56 17.14 3.37
CA PHE A 18 16.01 15.91 2.83
C PHE A 18 16.01 15.93 1.29
N TYR A 19 15.97 14.74 0.73
CA TYR A 19 15.66 14.47 -0.66
C TYR A 19 14.55 13.46 -0.71
N ALA A 20 13.55 13.69 -1.55
CA ALA A 20 12.48 12.73 -1.78
C ALA A 20 12.17 12.61 -3.28
N ASP A 21 11.93 11.39 -3.73
CA ASP A 21 11.42 11.07 -5.06
C ASP A 21 10.19 10.17 -4.90
N SER A 22 9.12 10.49 -5.61
CA SER A 22 7.90 9.69 -5.61
C SER A 22 7.34 9.57 -7.01
N ARG A 23 6.94 8.36 -7.36
CA ARG A 23 6.31 8.04 -8.65
C ARG A 23 5.06 7.22 -8.42
N ALA A 24 4.01 7.57 -9.14
CA ALA A 24 2.78 6.81 -9.20
C ALA A 24 2.44 6.53 -10.66
N LEU A 25 2.34 5.26 -11.01
CA LEU A 25 1.83 4.80 -12.29
C LEU A 25 0.52 4.06 -12.02
N THR A 26 -0.47 4.29 -12.86
CA THR A 26 -1.77 3.63 -12.75
C THR A 26 -2.18 3.13 -14.13
N ASP A 27 -2.39 1.84 -14.22
CA ASP A 27 -3.02 1.20 -15.37
C ASP A 27 -4.50 1.01 -15.04
N GLU A 28 -5.40 1.52 -15.87
CA GLU A 28 -6.85 1.47 -15.65
C GLU A 28 -7.55 0.79 -16.81
N VAL A 29 -8.45 -0.13 -16.49
CA VAL A 29 -9.39 -0.73 -17.45
C VAL A 29 -10.79 -0.43 -16.97
N ARG A 30 -11.55 0.30 -17.79
CA ARG A 30 -12.91 0.70 -17.50
C ARG A 30 -13.88 0.28 -18.59
N ILE A 31 -15.00 -0.29 -18.18
CA ILE A 31 -16.09 -0.69 -19.09
C ILE A 31 -17.37 -0.09 -18.56
N ASP A 32 -18.04 0.71 -19.38
CA ASP A 32 -19.34 1.29 -19.09
C ASP A 32 -20.34 0.87 -20.17
N LEU A 33 -21.44 0.26 -19.75
CA LEU A 33 -22.52 -0.15 -20.62
C LEU A 33 -23.80 0.60 -20.25
N THR A 34 -24.50 1.08 -21.23
CA THR A 34 -25.80 1.72 -21.07
C THR A 34 -26.79 1.08 -22.03
N SER A 35 -27.92 0.64 -21.52
CA SER A 35 -28.97 0.03 -22.32
C SER A 35 -30.32 0.67 -22.01
N GLN A 36 -31.05 1.03 -23.04
CA GLN A 36 -32.46 1.36 -22.93
C GLN A 36 -33.27 0.06 -23.09
N ILE A 37 -33.74 -0.48 -21.96
CA ILE A 37 -34.43 -1.79 -21.94
C ILE A 37 -35.84 -1.65 -22.45
N THR A 38 -36.52 -0.58 -22.04
CA THR A 38 -37.85 -0.18 -22.57
C THR A 38 -37.90 1.33 -22.63
N ASP A 39 -38.96 1.90 -23.22
CA ASP A 39 -39.17 3.35 -23.28
C ASP A 39 -39.12 4.03 -21.90
N LYS A 40 -39.38 3.26 -20.82
CA LYS A 40 -39.46 3.75 -19.45
C LYS A 40 -38.33 3.26 -18.56
N TRP A 41 -37.49 2.34 -19.03
CA TRP A 41 -36.46 1.71 -18.21
C TRP A 41 -35.08 1.77 -18.90
N LYS A 42 -34.16 2.45 -18.26
CA LYS A 42 -32.76 2.55 -18.65
C LYS A 42 -31.87 1.92 -17.57
N ALA A 43 -30.96 1.08 -17.99
CA ALA A 43 -29.99 0.47 -17.09
C ALA A 43 -28.55 0.86 -17.51
N ARG A 44 -27.69 1.05 -16.53
CA ARG A 44 -26.24 1.30 -16.69
C ARG A 44 -25.48 0.35 -15.80
N TRP A 45 -24.40 -0.22 -16.33
CA TRP A 45 -23.46 -1.05 -15.60
C TRP A 45 -22.05 -0.56 -15.90
N GLY A 46 -21.18 -0.67 -14.92
CA GLY A 46 -19.79 -0.38 -15.14
C GLY A 46 -18.91 -1.25 -14.27
N LEU A 47 -17.74 -1.54 -14.81
CA LEU A 47 -16.62 -2.18 -14.16
C LEU A 47 -15.42 -1.27 -14.30
N ASP A 48 -14.63 -1.15 -13.24
CA ASP A 48 -13.42 -0.35 -13.22
C ASP A 48 -12.37 -1.15 -12.42
N TYR A 49 -11.24 -1.41 -13.04
CA TYR A 49 -10.10 -2.05 -12.41
C TYR A 49 -8.88 -1.16 -12.58
N LYS A 50 -8.19 -0.90 -11.48
CA LYS A 50 -6.95 -0.12 -11.46
C LYS A 50 -5.86 -0.92 -10.79
N TYR A 51 -4.72 -0.90 -11.43
CA TYR A 51 -3.49 -1.44 -10.92
C TYR A 51 -2.49 -0.30 -10.78
N HIS A 52 -2.00 -0.11 -9.56
CA HIS A 52 -1.09 0.97 -9.24
C HIS A 52 0.32 0.44 -9.04
N ARG A 53 1.31 1.23 -9.43
CA ARG A 53 2.71 1.04 -9.08
C ARG A 53 3.19 2.31 -8.41
N LEU A 54 3.43 2.21 -7.10
CA LEU A 54 3.80 3.34 -6.25
C LEU A 54 5.24 3.16 -5.78
N ASN A 55 6.11 4.05 -6.24
CA ASN A 55 7.49 4.12 -5.76
C ASN A 55 7.66 5.36 -4.90
N PHE A 56 8.39 5.23 -3.81
CA PHE A 56 8.75 6.32 -2.92
C PHE A 56 10.13 6.06 -2.35
N TYR A 57 10.95 7.09 -2.38
CA TYR A 57 12.25 7.09 -1.74
C TYR A 57 12.48 8.43 -1.07
N GLU A 58 12.90 8.42 0.17
CA GLU A 58 13.28 9.61 0.93
C GLU A 58 14.59 9.35 1.68
N ILE A 59 15.44 10.35 1.70
CA ILE A 59 16.64 10.38 2.52
C ILE A 59 16.69 11.66 3.31
N ILE A 60 16.74 11.53 4.63
CA ILE A 60 16.85 12.66 5.56
C ILE A 60 18.31 12.78 5.99
N ARG A 61 18.83 13.99 5.92
CA ARG A 61 20.23 14.34 6.21
C ARG A 61 21.22 13.53 5.37
N PRO A 62 21.15 13.64 4.02
CA PRO A 62 21.94 12.82 3.10
C PRO A 62 23.47 12.94 3.33
N TRP A 63 23.94 14.05 3.90
CA TRP A 63 25.36 14.25 4.24
C TRP A 63 25.88 13.34 5.35
N LEU A 64 25.03 12.66 6.09
CA LEU A 64 25.43 11.68 7.10
C LEU A 64 25.84 10.33 6.47
N GLY A 65 25.76 10.18 5.15
CA GLY A 65 26.12 8.96 4.46
C GLY A 65 25.31 7.76 4.95
N GLN A 66 25.97 6.73 5.47
CA GLN A 66 25.29 5.53 5.98
C GLN A 66 24.41 5.81 7.22
N ALA A 67 24.72 6.84 8.00
CA ALA A 67 23.90 7.23 9.15
C ALA A 67 22.67 8.08 8.77
N ALA A 68 22.46 8.40 7.48
CA ALA A 68 21.27 9.08 7.02
C ALA A 68 20.04 8.17 7.15
N TYR A 69 18.93 8.74 7.64
CA TYR A 69 17.66 8.02 7.68
C TYR A 69 17.13 7.88 6.25
N ARG A 70 16.75 6.66 5.88
CA ARG A 70 16.17 6.35 4.58
C ARG A 70 14.80 5.70 4.76
N GLN A 71 13.86 6.10 3.93
CA GLN A 71 12.53 5.50 3.84
C GLN A 71 12.21 5.20 2.38
N THR A 72 11.66 4.02 2.13
CA THR A 72 11.31 3.58 0.78
C THR A 72 10.08 2.67 0.81
N PHE A 73 9.39 2.57 -0.31
CA PHE A 73 8.37 1.54 -0.56
C PHE A 73 8.97 0.23 -1.06
N ALA A 74 10.26 0.22 -1.39
CA ALA A 74 10.95 -1.01 -1.74
C ALA A 74 10.86 -2.05 -0.60
N GLU A 75 10.88 -3.30 -0.97
CA GLU A 75 10.98 -4.40 -0.04
C GLU A 75 12.33 -4.36 0.68
N TYR A 76 12.31 -4.76 1.97
CA TYR A 76 13.53 -4.82 2.74
C TYR A 76 14.46 -5.89 2.17
N TRP A 77 15.75 -5.58 2.06
CA TRP A 77 16.79 -6.54 1.68
C TRP A 77 18.01 -6.41 2.57
N GLN A 78 18.83 -7.44 2.56
CA GLN A 78 20.15 -7.45 3.19
C GLN A 78 21.18 -7.13 2.13
N ASP A 79 21.80 -5.95 2.21
CA ASP A 79 22.82 -5.47 1.29
C ASP A 79 24.15 -6.17 1.57
N THR A 80 24.22 -7.44 1.19
CA THR A 80 25.29 -8.39 1.50
C THR A 80 26.16 -8.72 0.27
N GLY A 81 25.81 -8.19 -0.88
CA GLY A 81 26.38 -8.63 -2.14
C GLY A 81 25.96 -10.05 -2.56
N PRO A 82 26.51 -10.57 -3.68
CA PRO A 82 26.09 -11.83 -4.28
C PRO A 82 26.36 -13.09 -3.44
N ASP A 83 27.30 -13.06 -2.51
CA ASP A 83 27.62 -14.20 -1.64
C ASP A 83 26.60 -14.37 -0.48
N GLY A 84 25.80 -13.34 -0.21
CA GLY A 84 24.77 -13.34 0.81
C GLY A 84 25.30 -13.40 2.24
N LEU A 85 26.56 -13.06 2.47
CA LEU A 85 27.23 -13.09 3.78
C LEU A 85 27.38 -11.69 4.36
N LEU A 86 27.15 -11.55 5.65
CA LEU A 86 27.47 -10.36 6.43
C LEU A 86 28.84 -10.51 7.10
N PRO A 87 29.51 -9.41 7.49
CA PRO A 87 30.79 -9.46 8.21
C PRO A 87 30.79 -10.32 9.49
N ILE A 88 29.63 -10.64 10.04
CA ILE A 88 29.45 -11.49 11.21
C ILE A 88 29.32 -12.98 10.86
N ASP A 89 29.11 -13.31 9.59
CA ASP A 89 28.83 -14.66 9.17
C ASP A 89 30.10 -15.51 9.03
N SER A 90 29.96 -16.79 9.33
CA SER A 90 31.05 -17.74 9.13
C SER A 90 31.29 -17.94 7.62
N GLY A 91 32.53 -17.70 7.19
CA GLY A 91 32.91 -17.78 5.77
C GLY A 91 33.06 -16.42 5.10
N TYR A 92 32.68 -15.33 5.75
CA TYR A 92 32.96 -13.99 5.25
C TYR A 92 34.46 -13.72 5.20
N VAL A 93 34.94 -13.28 4.06
CA VAL A 93 36.38 -13.06 3.84
C VAL A 93 36.68 -11.58 3.65
N ASN A 94 35.94 -10.90 2.83
CA ASN A 94 36.07 -9.45 2.54
C ASN A 94 34.76 -8.97 1.92
N PRO A 95 34.48 -7.64 1.94
CA PRO A 95 33.38 -7.08 1.17
C PRO A 95 33.49 -7.46 -0.29
N ASP A 96 32.46 -8.00 -0.86
CA ASP A 96 32.41 -8.31 -2.28
C ASP A 96 31.79 -7.16 -3.10
N VAL A 97 31.76 -7.35 -4.43
CA VAL A 97 31.21 -6.35 -5.32
C VAL A 97 29.70 -6.35 -5.16
N GLY A 98 29.15 -5.22 -4.70
CA GLY A 98 27.72 -5.05 -4.46
C GLY A 98 27.37 -4.89 -2.98
N GLU A 99 28.23 -5.38 -2.07
CA GLU A 99 27.99 -5.23 -0.64
C GLU A 99 27.98 -3.75 -0.23
N ASN A 100 27.00 -3.36 0.59
CA ASN A 100 26.76 -1.99 1.08
C ASN A 100 26.66 -0.93 -0.03
N ASN A 101 26.16 -1.29 -1.20
CA ASN A 101 25.99 -0.37 -2.32
C ASN A 101 24.64 0.39 -2.29
N GLY A 102 23.73 0.02 -1.39
CA GLY A 102 22.40 0.62 -1.22
C GLY A 102 21.40 0.26 -2.33
N ARG A 103 21.65 -0.82 -3.06
CA ARG A 103 20.80 -1.37 -4.10
C ARG A 103 20.64 -2.87 -3.87
N TRP A 104 19.49 -3.39 -4.23
CA TRP A 104 19.34 -4.83 -4.25
C TRP A 104 20.05 -5.44 -5.47
N ASP A 105 20.88 -6.42 -5.23
CA ASP A 105 21.56 -7.21 -6.25
C ASP A 105 21.02 -8.66 -6.25
N LYS A 106 21.04 -9.27 -7.42
CA LYS A 106 20.53 -10.64 -7.58
C LYS A 106 21.36 -11.62 -6.73
N GLY A 107 20.72 -12.26 -5.79
CA GLY A 107 21.32 -13.21 -4.86
C GLY A 107 21.21 -12.78 -3.41
N GLU A 108 20.98 -11.50 -3.19
CA GLU A 108 20.73 -10.97 -1.85
C GLU A 108 19.37 -11.39 -1.30
N LYS A 109 19.33 -11.64 0.01
CA LYS A 109 18.10 -11.99 0.71
C LYS A 109 17.20 -10.78 0.85
N TYR A 110 15.92 -10.97 0.61
CA TYR A 110 14.90 -9.92 0.75
C TYR A 110 13.63 -10.45 1.42
N SER A 111 12.79 -9.54 1.88
CA SER A 111 11.49 -9.84 2.46
C SER A 111 10.41 -9.62 1.40
N ASP A 112 9.91 -10.70 0.81
CA ASP A 112 8.84 -10.68 -0.19
C ASP A 112 7.50 -10.39 0.50
N SER A 113 7.15 -9.12 0.57
CA SER A 113 5.99 -8.64 1.33
C SER A 113 4.65 -8.83 0.60
N ASN A 114 4.67 -9.00 -0.71
CA ASN A 114 3.49 -9.26 -1.53
C ASN A 114 3.42 -10.71 -2.05
N GLN A 115 4.44 -11.53 -1.73
CA GLN A 115 4.54 -12.96 -2.06
C GLN A 115 4.50 -13.25 -3.57
N ASN A 116 5.09 -12.36 -4.37
CA ASN A 116 5.18 -12.55 -5.81
C ASN A 116 6.46 -13.27 -6.27
N GLY A 117 7.37 -13.60 -5.35
CA GLY A 117 8.61 -14.35 -5.61
C GLY A 117 9.73 -13.53 -6.24
N ARG A 118 9.65 -12.21 -6.19
CA ARG A 118 10.67 -11.27 -6.67
C ARG A 118 10.81 -10.11 -5.71
N TRP A 119 11.96 -9.47 -5.73
CA TRP A 119 12.16 -8.21 -5.04
C TRP A 119 11.53 -7.06 -5.84
N ASP A 120 10.80 -6.18 -5.14
CA ASP A 120 10.14 -5.01 -5.73
C ASP A 120 10.60 -3.71 -5.07
N ASP A 121 10.84 -2.70 -5.90
CA ASP A 121 11.14 -1.33 -5.44
C ASP A 121 9.88 -0.45 -5.35
N TYR A 122 8.69 -1.03 -5.48
CA TYR A 122 7.40 -0.35 -5.48
C TYR A 122 6.33 -1.17 -4.74
N ARG A 123 5.22 -0.51 -4.42
CA ARG A 123 3.99 -1.15 -3.93
C ARG A 123 2.96 -1.23 -5.05
N GLU A 124 2.20 -2.29 -5.05
CA GLU A 124 1.25 -2.63 -6.11
C GLU A 124 -0.19 -2.74 -5.59
N PRO A 125 -0.81 -1.68 -5.07
CA PRO A 125 -2.21 -1.75 -4.69
C PRO A 125 -3.11 -1.89 -5.91
N GLU A 126 -4.22 -2.61 -5.69
CA GLU A 126 -5.23 -2.88 -6.70
C GLU A 126 -6.58 -2.35 -6.24
N GLU A 127 -7.32 -1.74 -7.16
CA GLU A 127 -8.68 -1.31 -6.93
C GLU A 127 -9.61 -1.96 -7.95
N PHE A 128 -10.74 -2.43 -7.46
CA PHE A 128 -11.82 -2.92 -8.30
C PHE A 128 -13.11 -2.26 -7.89
N SER A 129 -13.88 -1.78 -8.86
CA SER A 129 -15.23 -1.33 -8.59
C SER A 129 -16.20 -1.81 -9.65
N ALA A 130 -17.42 -2.08 -9.20
CA ALA A 130 -18.53 -2.45 -10.05
C ALA A 130 -19.77 -1.66 -9.64
N TYR A 131 -20.56 -1.24 -10.61
CA TYR A 131 -21.83 -0.60 -10.31
C TYR A 131 -22.93 -1.04 -11.26
N MET A 132 -24.14 -1.00 -10.73
CA MET A 132 -25.37 -1.09 -11.51
C MET A 132 -26.29 0.05 -11.09
N GLN A 133 -26.82 0.76 -12.06
CA GLN A 133 -27.78 1.83 -11.85
C GLN A 133 -28.94 1.67 -12.82
N ASN A 134 -30.14 1.82 -12.31
CA ASN A 134 -31.37 1.77 -13.07
C ASN A 134 -32.11 3.08 -12.93
N THR A 135 -32.67 3.55 -14.04
CA THR A 135 -33.59 4.68 -14.08
C THR A 135 -34.91 4.18 -14.64
N PHE A 136 -35.95 4.35 -13.86
CA PHE A 136 -37.32 4.04 -14.27
C PHE A 136 -38.11 5.33 -14.34
N GLU A 137 -38.70 5.60 -15.51
CA GLU A 137 -39.36 6.86 -15.82
C GLU A 137 -40.83 6.63 -16.18
N VAL A 138 -41.71 7.30 -15.46
CA VAL A 138 -43.13 7.41 -15.78
C VAL A 138 -43.51 8.88 -15.86
N PRO A 139 -44.67 9.23 -16.47
CA PRO A 139 -45.00 10.63 -16.76
C PRO A 139 -44.98 11.58 -15.57
N TRP A 140 -45.14 11.07 -14.35
CA TRP A 140 -45.19 11.86 -13.13
C TRP A 140 -44.05 11.64 -12.16
N MET A 141 -43.16 10.63 -12.40
CA MET A 141 -42.06 10.31 -11.49
C MET A 141 -40.91 9.63 -12.22
N VAL A 142 -39.69 9.95 -11.76
CA VAL A 142 -38.46 9.24 -12.14
C VAL A 142 -37.86 8.61 -10.87
N ILE A 143 -37.57 7.32 -10.94
CA ILE A 143 -36.92 6.56 -9.87
C ILE A 143 -35.53 6.18 -10.37
N ASN A 144 -34.51 6.54 -9.61
CA ASN A 144 -33.15 6.08 -9.79
C ASN A 144 -32.79 5.16 -8.63
N TYR A 145 -32.31 3.97 -8.94
CA TYR A 145 -31.80 3.05 -7.92
C TYR A 145 -30.59 2.32 -8.44
N GLY A 146 -29.69 2.01 -7.53
CA GLY A 146 -28.46 1.33 -7.91
C GLY A 146 -27.65 0.89 -6.73
N VAL A 147 -26.58 0.17 -7.04
CA VAL A 147 -25.60 -0.27 -6.07
C VAL A 147 -24.23 -0.13 -6.70
N ARG A 148 -23.25 0.27 -5.89
CA ARG A 148 -21.83 0.26 -6.23
C ARG A 148 -21.10 -0.55 -5.19
N ILE A 149 -20.16 -1.36 -5.63
CA ILE A 149 -19.21 -2.10 -4.81
C ILE A 149 -17.83 -1.54 -5.16
N ASP A 150 -17.11 -1.10 -4.16
CA ASP A 150 -15.71 -0.68 -4.26
C ASP A 150 -14.88 -1.64 -3.43
N MET A 151 -13.77 -2.12 -3.99
CA MET A 151 -12.85 -3.04 -3.36
C MET A 151 -11.42 -2.52 -3.55
N VAL A 152 -10.59 -2.65 -2.52
CA VAL A 152 -9.18 -2.31 -2.58
C VAL A 152 -8.36 -3.39 -1.88
N ASN A 153 -7.26 -3.77 -2.51
CA ASN A 153 -6.21 -4.58 -1.92
C ASN A 153 -4.90 -3.77 -1.95
N TYR A 154 -4.30 -3.59 -0.79
CA TYR A 154 -3.01 -2.89 -0.72
C TYR A 154 -1.83 -3.76 -1.17
N ASN A 155 -2.07 -5.06 -1.38
CA ASN A 155 -1.09 -6.04 -1.84
C ASN A 155 0.23 -5.94 -1.05
N THR A 156 0.11 -5.98 0.27
CA THR A 156 1.21 -5.86 1.22
C THR A 156 0.89 -6.62 2.50
N GLN A 157 1.88 -6.77 3.35
CA GLN A 157 1.69 -7.32 4.68
C GLN A 157 1.35 -6.22 5.69
N ILE A 158 0.49 -6.57 6.63
CA ILE A 158 0.08 -5.76 7.76
C ILE A 158 0.31 -6.54 9.06
N TRP A 159 0.33 -5.86 10.19
CA TRP A 159 0.40 -6.53 11.48
C TRP A 159 -0.78 -7.49 11.67
N ALA A 160 -0.48 -8.71 12.12
CA ALA A 160 -1.50 -9.74 12.29
C ALA A 160 -2.57 -9.37 13.32
N ASP A 161 -2.19 -8.64 14.38
CA ASP A 161 -3.14 -8.08 15.33
C ASP A 161 -3.41 -6.60 15.07
N THR A 162 -4.58 -6.32 14.50
CA THR A 162 -5.06 -4.95 14.28
C THR A 162 -5.98 -4.46 15.40
N THR A 163 -6.31 -5.31 16.38
CA THR A 163 -7.25 -4.95 17.45
C THR A 163 -6.63 -4.01 18.48
N GLY A 164 -5.30 -3.95 18.53
CA GLY A 164 -4.56 -3.15 19.50
C GLY A 164 -4.86 -3.57 20.94
N LYS A 165 -5.05 -4.85 21.17
CA LYS A 165 -5.44 -5.42 22.48
C LYS A 165 -4.60 -4.91 23.63
N TYR A 166 -3.32 -4.64 23.41
CA TYR A 166 -2.41 -4.16 24.44
C TYR A 166 -2.10 -2.67 24.28
N THR A 167 -1.74 -2.24 23.05
CA THR A 167 -1.49 -0.84 22.71
C THR A 167 -1.81 -0.66 21.23
N PRO A 168 -2.68 0.28 20.84
CA PRO A 168 -2.99 0.52 19.45
C PRO A 168 -1.71 0.71 18.62
N GLY A 169 -1.60 -0.03 17.53
CA GLY A 169 -0.44 0.03 16.65
C GLY A 169 0.82 -0.70 17.14
N THR A 170 0.73 -1.49 18.21
CA THR A 170 1.87 -2.29 18.68
C THR A 170 1.87 -3.67 17.99
N PRO A 171 2.95 -4.04 17.30
CA PRO A 171 3.05 -5.35 16.66
C PRO A 171 3.22 -6.46 17.73
N TYR A 172 2.81 -7.68 17.36
CA TYR A 172 3.27 -8.88 18.02
C TYR A 172 4.59 -9.33 17.42
N TYR A 173 5.50 -9.73 18.30
CA TYR A 173 6.78 -10.31 17.93
C TYR A 173 6.75 -11.82 18.18
N TYR A 174 7.50 -12.56 17.40
CA TYR A 174 7.73 -13.98 17.61
C TYR A 174 9.23 -14.29 17.51
N SER A 175 9.62 -15.43 18.06
CA SER A 175 10.98 -15.94 17.99
C SER A 175 11.09 -16.95 16.86
N ASP A 176 11.65 -16.54 15.74
CA ASP A 176 11.85 -17.41 14.56
C ASP A 176 13.02 -18.37 14.78
N MET A 177 12.74 -19.46 15.48
CA MET A 177 13.79 -20.42 15.90
C MET A 177 14.24 -21.35 14.76
N ASN A 178 13.41 -21.52 13.73
CA ASN A 178 13.70 -22.38 12.58
C ASN A 178 14.13 -21.60 11.33
N ASP A 179 14.16 -20.25 11.43
CA ASP A 179 14.64 -19.33 10.38
C ASP A 179 13.86 -19.46 9.06
N ASN A 180 12.54 -19.67 9.17
CA ASN A 180 11.66 -19.82 8.03
C ASN A 180 10.88 -18.55 7.66
N ASP A 181 11.07 -17.46 8.41
CA ASP A 181 10.40 -16.16 8.26
C ASP A 181 8.86 -16.23 8.40
N GLN A 182 8.35 -17.28 9.06
CA GLN A 182 6.92 -17.49 9.31
C GLN A 182 6.71 -17.84 10.77
N TRP A 183 5.64 -17.31 11.37
CA TRP A 183 5.28 -17.69 12.72
C TRP A 183 4.64 -19.08 12.76
N ASP A 184 5.23 -19.95 13.57
CA ASP A 184 4.73 -21.28 13.86
C ASP A 184 4.10 -21.33 15.26
N LYS A 185 3.07 -22.18 15.45
CA LYS A 185 2.30 -22.25 16.71
C LYS A 185 3.11 -22.60 17.96
N ASN A 186 4.29 -23.16 17.78
CA ASN A 186 5.20 -23.56 18.87
C ASN A 186 6.26 -22.49 19.16
N GLU A 187 6.27 -21.39 18.47
CA GLU A 187 7.20 -20.29 18.69
C GLU A 187 6.67 -19.30 19.72
N GLU A 188 7.59 -18.78 20.52
CA GLU A 188 7.26 -17.82 21.55
C GLU A 188 6.78 -16.49 20.95
N VAL A 189 5.72 -15.95 21.49
CA VAL A 189 5.12 -14.68 21.07
C VAL A 189 5.16 -13.67 22.20
N SER A 190 5.54 -12.45 21.91
CA SER A 190 5.58 -11.34 22.87
C SER A 190 5.13 -10.03 22.23
N VAL A 191 4.55 -9.14 23.02
CA VAL A 191 4.30 -7.75 22.66
C VAL A 191 5.50 -6.84 22.98
N LEU A 192 6.49 -7.37 23.68
CA LEU A 192 7.71 -6.66 24.05
C LEU A 192 8.87 -7.13 23.16
N ALA A 193 9.69 -6.18 22.76
CA ALA A 193 10.95 -6.49 22.08
C ALA A 193 11.91 -7.25 23.03
N GLY A 194 12.79 -8.06 22.46
CA GLY A 194 13.84 -8.76 23.18
C GLY A 194 13.85 -10.27 23.07
N LEU A 195 12.99 -10.87 22.23
CA LEU A 195 13.06 -12.29 21.91
C LEU A 195 14.31 -12.61 21.08
N PRO A 196 14.90 -13.81 21.25
CA PRO A 196 15.94 -14.30 20.33
C PRO A 196 15.37 -14.42 18.91
N ARG A 197 16.15 -14.04 17.90
CA ARG A 197 15.72 -14.09 16.47
C ARG A 197 14.35 -13.47 16.23
N GLN A 198 14.12 -12.33 16.84
CA GLN A 198 12.82 -11.67 16.88
C GLN A 198 12.38 -11.20 15.49
N LYS A 199 11.16 -11.53 15.13
CA LYS A 199 10.45 -11.07 13.95
C LYS A 199 9.07 -10.50 14.33
N VAL A 200 8.44 -9.75 13.45
CA VAL A 200 7.07 -9.26 13.64
C VAL A 200 6.09 -10.22 12.98
N ILE A 201 5.00 -10.57 13.67
CA ILE A 201 3.93 -11.38 13.08
C ILE A 201 3.14 -10.51 12.10
N LEU A 202 3.29 -10.82 10.83
CA LEU A 202 2.60 -10.17 9.72
C LEU A 202 1.57 -11.12 9.11
N LYS A 203 0.58 -10.55 8.45
CA LYS A 203 -0.37 -11.25 7.58
C LYS A 203 -0.58 -10.45 6.31
N ASN A 204 -0.96 -11.11 5.24
CA ASN A 204 -1.34 -10.41 4.02
C ASN A 204 -2.55 -9.51 4.27
N ALA A 205 -2.56 -8.33 3.69
CA ALA A 205 -3.71 -7.45 3.72
C ALA A 205 -4.88 -8.10 2.99
N ASP A 206 -6.03 -8.12 3.65
CA ASP A 206 -7.27 -8.60 3.05
C ASP A 206 -7.85 -7.54 2.09
N TRP A 207 -8.70 -7.97 1.17
CA TRP A 207 -9.51 -7.07 0.39
C TRP A 207 -10.46 -6.28 1.28
N PHE A 208 -10.36 -4.96 1.25
CA PHE A 208 -11.37 -4.08 1.83
C PHE A 208 -12.47 -3.87 0.80
N TYR A 209 -13.71 -3.93 1.22
CA TYR A 209 -14.85 -3.70 0.35
C TYR A 209 -15.87 -2.76 0.99
N LYS A 210 -16.53 -1.99 0.15
CA LYS A 210 -17.62 -1.10 0.53
C LYS A 210 -18.76 -1.25 -0.45
N ILE A 211 -19.96 -1.48 0.07
CA ILE A 211 -21.20 -1.53 -0.72
C ILE A 211 -21.93 -0.21 -0.48
N SER A 212 -22.28 0.47 -1.58
CA SER A 212 -22.93 1.79 -1.57
C SER A 212 -24.23 1.71 -2.34
N PRO A 213 -25.38 1.38 -1.69
CA PRO A 213 -26.68 1.47 -2.31
C PRO A 213 -27.05 2.95 -2.51
N ARG A 214 -27.78 3.21 -3.59
CA ARG A 214 -28.29 4.54 -3.91
C ARG A 214 -29.74 4.41 -4.36
N ILE A 215 -30.58 5.30 -3.87
CA ILE A 215 -31.95 5.47 -4.32
C ILE A 215 -32.25 6.96 -4.37
N GLY A 216 -32.93 7.37 -5.41
CA GLY A 216 -33.41 8.73 -5.56
C GLY A 216 -34.70 8.72 -6.36
N PHE A 217 -35.55 9.64 -6.09
CA PHE A 217 -36.76 9.83 -6.88
C PHE A 217 -37.00 11.32 -7.13
N SER A 218 -37.55 11.61 -8.30
CA SER A 218 -37.97 12.93 -8.70
C SER A 218 -39.44 12.89 -9.08
N HIS A 219 -40.22 13.77 -8.50
CA HIS A 219 -41.64 13.89 -8.80
C HIS A 219 -41.93 15.23 -9.46
N VAL A 220 -42.63 15.19 -10.58
CA VAL A 220 -43.07 16.41 -11.28
C VAL A 220 -44.29 16.98 -10.53
N ILE A 221 -44.14 18.19 -10.02
CA ILE A 221 -45.22 18.90 -9.30
C ILE A 221 -46.02 19.74 -10.27
N THR A 222 -45.33 20.39 -11.19
CA THR A 222 -45.93 21.21 -12.28
C THR A 222 -45.02 21.10 -13.49
N ASP A 223 -45.49 21.60 -14.66
CA ASP A 223 -44.67 21.65 -15.89
C ASP A 223 -43.34 22.45 -15.73
N LYS A 224 -43.18 23.19 -14.64
CA LYS A 224 -42.01 24.02 -14.33
C LYS A 224 -41.34 23.70 -13.01
N SER A 225 -41.82 22.74 -12.24
CA SER A 225 -41.34 22.44 -10.88
C SER A 225 -41.21 20.94 -10.65
N THR A 226 -40.01 20.51 -10.22
CA THR A 226 -39.70 19.11 -9.87
C THR A 226 -39.18 19.04 -8.44
N PHE A 227 -39.62 18.07 -7.71
CA PHE A 227 -39.12 17.74 -6.37
C PHE A 227 -38.20 16.53 -6.47
N THR A 228 -37.02 16.63 -5.91
CA THR A 228 -36.00 15.56 -5.98
C THR A 228 -35.50 15.23 -4.59
N PHE A 229 -35.43 13.95 -4.30
CA PHE A 229 -34.84 13.35 -3.08
C PHE A 229 -33.69 12.44 -3.43
#